data_f9b169075507d9b9fb8df6f93cf191ab
#
_entry.id   f9b169075507d9b9fb8df6f93cf191ab
#
_cell.length_a   1.000
_cell.length_b   1.000
_cell.length_c   1.000
_cell.angle_alpha   90.00
_cell.angle_beta   90.00
_cell.angle_gamma   90.00
#
_symmetry.space_group_name_H-M   'P 1'
#
loop_
_entity.id
_entity.type
_entity.pdbx_description
1 polymer ?
#
loop_
_entity_poly.entity_id
_entity_poly.type
_entity_poly.pdbx_seq_one_letter_code
_entity_poly.pdbx_strand_id
1 'polypeptide(L)'
;MVEGNKSVSILLFGISCVGKTTVGKLLANKLGWRFFDVDDGIVKRCGCPIGDFVNTYTCAERNDVRRSLILEYLYECIGNKVIAISSMHFKSSFEDIIAREDVIAIYLKDKPENIFNRLIFTDDNDQLMGDSEEYKQLHKAYYLREIREDIKFFDKVYCIIPNICDIDGRTAEAVAEKITERWVR
;
A
#
# COMPACT_ATOMS: atom_id res chain seq x y z
N MET A 1 30.12 -22.01 -8.92
CA MET A 1 29.31 -20.77 -9.06
C MET A 1 28.09 -20.96 -8.18
N VAL A 2 28.01 -20.23 -7.07
CA VAL A 2 26.83 -20.29 -6.20
C VAL A 2 25.72 -19.55 -6.95
N GLU A 3 24.69 -20.26 -7.40
CA GLU A 3 23.45 -19.63 -7.86
C GLU A 3 22.93 -18.78 -6.69
N GLY A 4 23.18 -17.47 -6.77
CA GLY A 4 22.65 -16.53 -5.79
C GLY A 4 21.14 -16.59 -5.84
N ASN A 5 20.52 -17.09 -4.79
CA ASN A 5 19.09 -17.14 -4.61
C ASN A 5 18.54 -15.71 -4.84
N LYS A 6 17.91 -15.50 -6.01
CA LYS A 6 17.40 -14.20 -6.45
C LYS A 6 16.36 -13.76 -5.41
N SER A 7 16.61 -12.66 -4.71
CA SER A 7 15.64 -12.19 -3.68
C SER A 7 14.33 -11.79 -4.33
N VAL A 8 13.22 -12.22 -3.74
CA VAL A 8 11.87 -11.92 -4.20
C VAL A 8 11.28 -10.76 -3.39
N SER A 9 10.58 -9.87 -4.06
CA SER A 9 9.90 -8.74 -3.45
C SER A 9 8.41 -8.77 -3.77
N ILE A 10 7.56 -8.74 -2.73
CA ILE A 10 6.11 -8.60 -2.89
C ILE A 10 5.76 -7.13 -2.70
N LEU A 11 5.11 -6.54 -3.70
CA LEU A 11 4.63 -5.15 -3.66
C LEU A 11 3.12 -5.14 -3.52
N LEU A 12 2.61 -4.57 -2.44
CA LEU A 12 1.18 -4.45 -2.15
C LEU A 12 0.68 -3.08 -2.56
N PHE A 13 -0.10 -3.01 -3.63
CA PHE A 13 -0.80 -1.83 -4.13
C PHE A 13 -2.23 -1.78 -3.61
N GLY A 14 -2.83 -0.61 -3.64
CA GLY A 14 -4.22 -0.39 -3.24
C GLY A 14 -4.44 1.03 -2.73
N ILE A 15 -5.69 1.45 -2.61
CA ILE A 15 -6.05 2.76 -2.10
C ILE A 15 -5.73 2.89 -0.60
N SER A 16 -5.81 4.10 -0.06
CA SER A 16 -5.66 4.33 1.38
C SER A 16 -6.67 3.49 2.18
N CYS A 17 -6.27 3.06 3.37
CA CYS A 17 -7.08 2.27 4.30
C CYS A 17 -7.61 0.91 3.77
N VAL A 18 -7.11 0.43 2.61
CA VAL A 18 -7.46 -0.91 2.11
C VAL A 18 -6.83 -2.04 2.95
N GLY A 19 -5.78 -1.73 3.72
CA GLY A 19 -5.12 -2.68 4.63
C GLY A 19 -3.70 -3.11 4.23
N LYS A 20 -3.04 -2.41 3.30
CA LYS A 20 -1.68 -2.74 2.81
C LYS A 20 -0.66 -2.98 3.92
N THR A 21 -0.56 -2.03 4.86
CA THR A 21 0.40 -2.08 5.98
C THR A 21 0.14 -3.27 6.89
N THR A 22 -1.12 -3.49 7.28
CA THR A 22 -1.51 -4.58 8.19
C THR A 22 -1.28 -5.93 7.54
N VAL A 23 -1.78 -6.13 6.32
CA VAL A 23 -1.58 -7.37 5.55
C VAL A 23 -0.09 -7.59 5.28
N GLY A 24 0.64 -6.52 4.91
CA GLY A 24 2.07 -6.60 4.60
C GLY A 24 2.92 -7.03 5.80
N LYS A 25 2.67 -6.48 6.99
CA LYS A 25 3.35 -6.89 8.23
C LYS A 25 3.09 -8.34 8.58
N LEU A 26 1.83 -8.80 8.49
CA LEU A 26 1.46 -10.18 8.75
C LEU A 26 2.07 -11.14 7.75
N LEU A 27 2.02 -10.79 6.46
CA LEU A 27 2.61 -11.58 5.39
C LEU A 27 4.13 -11.71 5.55
N ALA A 28 4.82 -10.60 5.81
CA ALA A 28 6.27 -10.60 6.03
C ALA A 28 6.66 -11.45 7.26
N ASN A 29 5.93 -11.31 8.37
CA ASN A 29 6.14 -12.14 9.57
C ASN A 29 5.94 -13.63 9.28
N LYS A 30 4.87 -13.99 8.58
CA LYS A 30 4.56 -15.39 8.21
C LYS A 30 5.66 -16.00 7.34
N LEU A 31 6.22 -15.23 6.41
CA LEU A 31 7.26 -15.68 5.47
C LEU A 31 8.68 -15.60 6.05
N GLY A 32 8.88 -14.97 7.20
CA GLY A 32 10.21 -14.66 7.73
C GLY A 32 10.95 -13.61 6.86
N TRP A 33 10.21 -12.73 6.17
CA TRP A 33 10.72 -11.72 5.26
C TRP A 33 10.76 -10.33 5.93
N ARG A 34 11.51 -9.41 5.33
CA ARG A 34 11.53 -8.01 5.78
C ARG A 34 10.26 -7.29 5.32
N PHE A 35 9.78 -6.33 6.11
CA PHE A 35 8.67 -5.46 5.77
C PHE A 35 9.15 -4.02 5.62
N PHE A 36 8.64 -3.33 4.60
CA PHE A 36 8.83 -1.90 4.37
C PHE A 36 7.49 -1.25 4.05
N ASP A 37 7.29 -0.05 4.57
CA ASP A 37 6.18 0.81 4.22
C ASP A 37 6.71 2.08 3.56
N VAL A 38 6.18 2.40 2.38
CA VAL A 38 6.61 3.59 1.63
C VAL A 38 6.19 4.86 2.35
N ASP A 39 5.05 4.86 3.06
CA ASP A 39 4.61 6.03 3.84
C ASP A 39 5.55 6.30 5.03
N ASP A 40 5.97 5.25 5.76
CA ASP A 40 7.00 5.37 6.81
C ASP A 40 8.33 5.91 6.23
N GLY A 41 8.70 5.45 5.03
CA GLY A 41 9.88 5.93 4.31
C GLY A 41 9.80 7.40 3.93
N ILE A 42 8.63 7.87 3.50
CA ILE A 42 8.38 9.29 3.18
C ILE A 42 8.54 10.14 4.45
N VAL A 43 7.88 9.78 5.54
CA VAL A 43 7.99 10.50 6.82
C VAL A 43 9.44 10.61 7.27
N LYS A 44 10.18 9.51 7.20
CA LYS A 44 11.61 9.49 7.56
C LYS A 44 12.47 10.36 6.64
N ARG A 45 12.20 10.37 5.33
CA ARG A 45 12.99 11.10 4.32
C ARG A 45 12.69 12.58 4.32
N CYS A 46 11.41 12.95 4.38
CA CYS A 46 10.95 14.33 4.29
C CYS A 46 10.94 15.05 5.65
N GLY A 47 10.97 14.30 6.76
CA GLY A 47 10.93 14.86 8.11
C GLY A 47 9.58 15.52 8.46
N CYS A 48 8.50 15.16 7.76
CA CYS A 48 7.16 15.72 7.97
C CYS A 48 6.08 14.62 7.94
N PRO A 49 4.91 14.85 8.55
CA PRO A 49 3.75 13.96 8.45
C PRO A 49 3.31 13.73 6.99
N ILE A 50 2.65 12.60 6.73
CA ILE A 50 2.15 12.26 5.38
C ILE A 50 1.16 13.31 4.86
N GLY A 51 0.33 13.88 5.73
CA GLY A 51 -0.60 14.95 5.37
C GLY A 51 0.14 16.17 4.78
N ASP A 52 1.20 16.62 5.44
CA ASP A 52 2.02 17.75 4.99
C ASP A 52 2.73 17.44 3.67
N PHE A 53 3.27 16.23 3.53
CA PHE A 53 3.86 15.78 2.26
C PHE A 53 2.84 15.84 1.11
N VAL A 54 1.61 15.37 1.34
CA VAL A 54 0.54 15.40 0.32
C VAL A 54 0.12 16.82 -0.03
N ASN A 55 0.10 17.73 0.94
CA ASN A 55 -0.33 19.10 0.75
C ASN A 55 0.77 20.00 0.13
N THR A 56 2.06 19.68 0.38
CA THR A 56 3.20 20.49 -0.04
C THR A 56 3.69 20.14 -1.44
N TYR A 57 3.73 18.84 -1.77
CA TYR A 57 4.32 18.36 -3.03
C TYR A 57 3.26 18.15 -4.11
N THR A 58 3.60 18.46 -5.35
CA THR A 58 2.77 18.16 -6.52
C THR A 58 2.60 16.65 -6.69
N CYS A 59 1.58 16.22 -7.43
CA CYS A 59 1.34 14.81 -7.71
C CYS A 59 2.55 14.12 -8.38
N ALA A 60 3.27 14.83 -9.28
CA ALA A 60 4.47 14.31 -9.93
C ALA A 60 5.61 14.09 -8.92
N GLU A 61 5.95 15.11 -8.15
CA GLU A 61 6.99 15.02 -7.11
C GLU A 61 6.71 13.92 -6.10
N ARG A 62 5.44 13.78 -5.68
CA ARG A 62 5.05 12.69 -4.77
C ARG A 62 5.28 11.31 -5.38
N ASN A 63 5.00 11.13 -6.68
CA ASN A 63 5.28 9.86 -7.35
C ASN A 63 6.78 9.61 -7.49
N ASP A 64 7.58 10.64 -7.75
CA ASP A 64 9.04 10.51 -7.85
C ASP A 64 9.68 10.10 -6.52
N VAL A 65 9.25 10.71 -5.40
CA VAL A 65 9.70 10.33 -4.05
C VAL A 65 9.32 8.88 -3.74
N ARG A 66 8.07 8.49 -4.00
CA ARG A 66 7.58 7.12 -3.78
C ARG A 66 8.36 6.10 -4.61
N ARG A 67 8.54 6.39 -5.91
CA ARG A 67 9.33 5.56 -6.81
C ARG A 67 10.77 5.39 -6.32
N SER A 68 11.41 6.49 -5.92
CA SER A 68 12.78 6.46 -5.38
C SER A 68 12.91 5.55 -4.16
N LEU A 69 11.95 5.61 -3.22
CA LEU A 69 11.91 4.73 -2.05
C LEU A 69 11.71 3.26 -2.42
N ILE A 70 10.82 2.97 -3.36
CA ILE A 70 10.59 1.60 -3.83
C ILE A 70 11.89 1.03 -4.42
N LEU A 71 12.57 1.79 -5.27
CA LEU A 71 13.84 1.37 -5.88
C LEU A 71 14.93 1.17 -4.83
N GLU A 72 15.05 2.06 -3.84
CA GLU A 72 15.96 1.90 -2.71
C GLU A 72 15.71 0.58 -1.96
N TYR A 73 14.45 0.30 -1.61
CA TYR A 73 14.11 -0.95 -0.93
C TYR A 73 14.39 -2.19 -1.79
N LEU A 74 14.20 -2.10 -3.10
CA LEU A 74 14.48 -3.21 -4.01
C LEU A 74 15.97 -3.49 -4.16
N TYR A 75 16.80 -2.45 -4.28
CA TYR A 75 18.23 -2.59 -4.62
C TYR A 75 19.15 -2.61 -3.41
N GLU A 76 18.89 -1.81 -2.38
CA GLU A 76 19.79 -1.67 -1.24
C GLU A 76 19.51 -2.66 -0.11
N CYS A 77 18.31 -3.23 -0.08
CA CYS A 77 17.91 -4.17 0.95
C CYS A 77 18.04 -5.62 0.47
N ILE A 78 19.07 -6.32 0.96
CA ILE A 78 19.32 -7.74 0.64
C ILE A 78 18.22 -8.63 1.25
N GLY A 79 17.82 -9.67 0.51
CA GLY A 79 16.86 -10.70 0.94
C GLY A 79 15.42 -10.41 0.53
N ASN A 80 14.57 -11.40 0.78
CA ASN A 80 13.16 -11.33 0.44
C ASN A 80 12.42 -10.28 1.28
N LYS A 81 11.44 -9.62 0.68
CA LYS A 81 10.73 -8.51 1.34
C LYS A 81 9.29 -8.35 0.89
N VAL A 82 8.50 -7.71 1.73
CA VAL A 82 7.15 -7.22 1.43
C VAL A 82 7.18 -5.71 1.55
N ILE A 83 6.66 -5.01 0.55
CA ILE A 83 6.63 -3.54 0.50
C ILE A 83 5.19 -3.08 0.34
N ALA A 84 4.67 -2.35 1.32
CA ALA A 84 3.40 -1.65 1.19
C ALA A 84 3.62 -0.36 0.39
N ILE A 85 2.94 -0.26 -0.77
CA ILE A 85 3.11 0.85 -1.70
C ILE A 85 2.11 1.96 -1.36
N SER A 86 2.60 3.17 -1.14
CA SER A 86 1.78 4.37 -1.09
C SER A 86 1.05 4.60 -2.42
N SER A 87 -0.08 5.31 -2.42
CA SER A 87 -0.90 5.50 -3.63
C SER A 87 -0.14 6.21 -4.74
N MET A 88 0.15 5.52 -5.84
CA MET A 88 0.83 6.05 -7.03
C MET A 88 -0.17 6.38 -8.14
N HIS A 89 -0.09 7.61 -8.68
CA HIS A 89 -1.12 8.13 -9.59
C HIS A 89 -0.80 7.92 -11.08
N PHE A 90 0.45 7.61 -11.43
CA PHE A 90 0.88 7.43 -12.83
C PHE A 90 1.44 6.03 -13.06
N LYS A 91 0.94 5.32 -14.08
CA LYS A 91 1.42 3.99 -14.47
C LYS A 91 2.92 4.00 -14.77
N SER A 92 3.39 5.02 -15.47
CA SER A 92 4.81 5.20 -15.82
C SER A 92 5.75 5.27 -14.62
N SER A 93 5.22 5.54 -13.43
CA SER A 93 6.04 5.58 -12.20
C SER A 93 6.34 4.20 -11.63
N PHE A 94 5.69 3.12 -12.10
CA PHE A 94 5.89 1.77 -11.54
C PHE A 94 5.78 0.62 -12.55
N GLU A 95 5.43 0.86 -13.81
CA GLU A 95 5.23 -0.20 -14.82
C GLU A 95 6.49 -1.04 -15.05
N ASP A 96 7.66 -0.42 -15.09
CA ASP A 96 8.94 -1.11 -15.20
C ASP A 96 9.33 -1.88 -13.94
N ILE A 97 8.89 -1.39 -12.77
CA ILE A 97 9.13 -2.06 -11.49
C ILE A 97 8.34 -3.35 -11.41
N ILE A 98 7.04 -3.32 -11.78
CA ILE A 98 6.20 -4.52 -11.72
C ILE A 98 6.49 -5.53 -12.83
N ALA A 99 7.18 -5.13 -13.89
CA ALA A 99 7.61 -6.01 -14.98
C ALA A 99 8.85 -6.84 -14.63
N ARG A 100 9.49 -6.60 -13.49
CA ARG A 100 10.68 -7.34 -13.06
C ARG A 100 10.33 -8.77 -12.65
N GLU A 101 11.18 -9.72 -12.99
CA GLU A 101 11.01 -11.14 -12.63
C GLU A 101 11.11 -11.44 -11.13
N ASP A 102 11.80 -10.57 -10.37
CA ASP A 102 11.99 -10.68 -8.92
C ASP A 102 10.91 -9.93 -8.12
N VAL A 103 9.87 -9.43 -8.80
CA VAL A 103 8.77 -8.67 -8.19
C VAL A 103 7.44 -9.40 -8.40
N ILE A 104 6.71 -9.58 -7.31
CA ILE A 104 5.31 -10.03 -7.29
C ILE A 104 4.46 -8.82 -6.90
N ALA A 105 3.86 -8.15 -7.87
CA ALA A 105 2.96 -7.04 -7.63
C ALA A 105 1.53 -7.54 -7.40
N ILE A 106 0.89 -7.10 -6.31
CA ILE A 106 -0.46 -7.51 -5.93
C ILE A 106 -1.30 -6.25 -5.65
N TYR A 107 -2.44 -6.13 -6.32
CA TYR A 107 -3.42 -5.08 -6.08
C TYR A 107 -4.48 -5.59 -5.08
N LEU A 108 -4.49 -5.01 -3.87
CA LEU A 108 -5.50 -5.27 -2.84
C LEU A 108 -6.75 -4.44 -3.12
N LYS A 109 -7.90 -5.09 -3.20
CA LYS A 109 -9.21 -4.45 -3.42
C LYS A 109 -10.17 -4.82 -2.30
N ASP A 110 -11.06 -3.89 -1.95
CA ASP A 110 -12.17 -4.17 -1.05
C ASP A 110 -13.37 -3.28 -1.40
N LYS A 111 -14.53 -3.60 -0.83
CA LYS A 111 -15.75 -2.81 -0.98
C LYS A 111 -15.62 -1.47 -0.26
N PRO A 112 -16.24 -0.39 -0.77
CA PRO A 112 -16.18 0.93 -0.14
C PRO A 112 -16.58 0.91 1.34
N GLU A 113 -17.58 0.12 1.69
CA GLU A 113 -18.11 0.01 3.05
C GLU A 113 -17.07 -0.59 4.01
N ASN A 114 -16.33 -1.62 3.56
CA ASN A 114 -15.27 -2.24 4.35
C ASN A 114 -14.09 -1.29 4.55
N ILE A 115 -13.72 -0.53 3.52
CA ILE A 115 -12.67 0.48 3.59
C ILE A 115 -13.09 1.61 4.53
N PHE A 116 -14.33 2.09 4.41
CA PHE A 116 -14.90 3.10 5.29
C PHE A 116 -14.83 2.68 6.76
N ASN A 117 -15.15 1.42 7.07
CA ASN A 117 -15.08 0.91 8.44
C ASN A 117 -13.66 0.93 9.02
N ARG A 118 -12.64 0.87 8.18
CA ARG A 118 -11.22 0.93 8.57
C ARG A 118 -10.62 2.35 8.61
N LEU A 119 -11.38 3.37 8.18
CA LEU A 119 -10.92 4.75 8.28
C LEU A 119 -10.62 5.11 9.73
N ILE A 120 -9.47 5.71 9.94
CA ILE A 120 -9.04 6.27 11.21
C ILE A 120 -8.84 7.76 10.99
N PHE A 121 -9.37 8.59 11.89
CA PHE A 121 -9.20 10.02 11.84
C PHE A 121 -8.18 10.43 12.90
N THR A 122 -7.20 11.20 12.46
CA THR A 122 -6.16 11.79 13.30
C THR A 122 -6.24 13.32 13.20
N ASP A 123 -5.73 13.99 14.22
CA ASP A 123 -5.48 15.43 14.18
C ASP A 123 -4.21 15.76 13.37
N ASP A 124 -3.85 17.04 13.33
CA ASP A 124 -2.66 17.53 12.62
C ASP A 124 -1.32 16.99 13.15
N ASN A 125 -1.35 16.32 14.32
CA ASN A 125 -0.19 15.69 14.94
C ASN A 125 -0.22 14.15 14.84
N ASP A 126 -1.06 13.59 13.95
CA ASP A 126 -1.30 12.16 13.79
C ASP A 126 -1.86 11.47 15.06
N GLN A 127 -2.45 12.24 16.02
CA GLN A 127 -3.11 11.69 17.19
C GLN A 127 -4.55 11.31 16.88
N LEU A 128 -5.02 10.17 17.42
CA LEU A 128 -6.40 9.72 17.23
C LEU A 128 -7.39 10.77 17.76
N MET A 129 -8.34 11.17 16.95
CA MET A 129 -9.43 12.05 17.36
C MET A 129 -10.39 11.30 18.27
N GLY A 130 -10.67 11.86 19.47
CA GLY A 130 -11.48 11.21 20.52
C GLY A 130 -12.90 10.83 20.07
N ASP A 131 -13.56 11.68 19.29
CA ASP A 131 -14.93 11.47 18.79
C ASP A 131 -14.96 11.00 17.33
N SER A 132 -13.92 10.30 16.90
CA SER A 132 -13.73 9.89 15.50
C SER A 132 -14.89 9.06 14.95
N GLU A 133 -15.54 8.22 15.76
CA GLU A 133 -16.64 7.37 15.29
C GLU A 133 -17.92 8.16 15.05
N GLU A 134 -18.32 9.10 15.93
CA GLU A 134 -19.47 9.97 15.74
C GLU A 134 -19.27 10.87 14.50
N TYR A 135 -18.11 11.52 14.40
CA TYR A 135 -17.73 12.30 13.23
C TYR A 135 -17.78 11.48 11.94
N LYS A 136 -17.28 10.26 11.97
CA LYS A 136 -17.27 9.31 10.86
C LYS A 136 -18.69 8.97 10.39
N GLN A 137 -19.61 8.68 11.32
CA GLN A 137 -21.00 8.37 10.98
C GLN A 137 -21.74 9.58 10.42
N LEU A 138 -21.52 10.78 10.99
CA LEU A 138 -22.10 12.02 10.50
C LEU A 138 -21.69 12.32 9.05
N HIS A 139 -20.46 12.01 8.67
CA HIS A 139 -19.89 12.28 7.35
C HIS A 139 -19.84 11.04 6.43
N LYS A 140 -20.52 9.96 6.78
CA LYS A 140 -20.46 8.67 6.08
C LYS A 140 -20.71 8.77 4.57
N ALA A 141 -21.76 9.51 4.17
CA ALA A 141 -22.12 9.65 2.76
C ALA A 141 -20.99 10.33 1.96
N TYR A 142 -20.36 11.34 2.55
CA TYR A 142 -19.21 12.03 1.96
C TYR A 142 -18.04 11.08 1.76
N TYR A 143 -17.57 10.41 2.81
CA TYR A 143 -16.41 9.51 2.72
C TYR A 143 -16.65 8.30 1.82
N LEU A 144 -17.86 7.73 1.82
CA LEU A 144 -18.18 6.64 0.88
C LEU A 144 -18.12 7.09 -0.58
N ARG A 145 -18.50 8.35 -0.87
CA ARG A 145 -18.38 8.91 -2.22
C ARG A 145 -16.90 9.05 -2.59
N GLU A 146 -16.06 9.66 -1.75
CA GLU A 146 -14.62 9.83 -1.98
C GLU A 146 -13.94 8.46 -2.19
N ILE A 147 -14.21 7.47 -1.35
CA ILE A 147 -13.68 6.11 -1.50
C ILE A 147 -14.07 5.49 -2.84
N ARG A 148 -15.33 5.67 -3.29
CA ARG A 148 -15.77 5.15 -4.60
C ARG A 148 -15.05 5.83 -5.76
N GLU A 149 -14.82 7.13 -5.69
CA GLU A 149 -14.05 7.85 -6.72
C GLU A 149 -12.58 7.41 -6.71
N ASP A 150 -11.97 7.21 -5.54
CA ASP A 150 -10.62 6.67 -5.42
C ASP A 150 -10.52 5.27 -6.04
N ILE A 151 -11.43 4.36 -5.69
CA ILE A 151 -11.47 3.02 -6.28
C ILE A 151 -11.56 3.12 -7.81
N LYS A 152 -12.48 3.93 -8.33
CA LYS A 152 -12.69 4.12 -9.77
C LYS A 152 -11.45 4.71 -10.47
N PHE A 153 -10.76 5.63 -9.82
CA PHE A 153 -9.52 6.20 -10.34
C PHE A 153 -8.39 5.18 -10.33
N PHE A 154 -8.14 4.55 -9.19
CA PHE A 154 -7.02 3.62 -9.03
C PHE A 154 -7.23 2.29 -9.76
N ASP A 155 -8.47 1.85 -9.98
CA ASP A 155 -8.76 0.72 -10.87
C ASP A 155 -8.22 0.96 -12.31
N LYS A 156 -8.27 2.20 -12.79
CA LYS A 156 -7.69 2.58 -14.10
C LYS A 156 -6.17 2.66 -14.07
N VAL A 157 -5.59 3.12 -12.95
CA VAL A 157 -4.12 3.21 -12.79
C VAL A 157 -3.50 1.83 -12.58
N TYR A 158 -4.10 1.01 -11.73
CA TYR A 158 -3.58 -0.30 -11.34
C TYR A 158 -4.04 -1.46 -12.23
N CYS A 159 -4.76 -1.18 -13.34
CA CYS A 159 -5.20 -2.22 -14.29
C CYS A 159 -4.06 -3.02 -14.93
N ILE A 160 -2.83 -2.51 -14.86
CA ILE A 160 -1.62 -3.18 -15.37
C ILE A 160 -1.01 -4.17 -14.38
N ILE A 161 -1.48 -4.18 -13.12
CA ILE A 161 -0.99 -5.10 -12.09
C ILE A 161 -1.61 -6.47 -12.31
N PRO A 162 -0.81 -7.53 -12.49
CA PRO A 162 -1.33 -8.82 -12.94
C PRO A 162 -2.09 -9.59 -11.86
N ASN A 163 -1.79 -9.34 -10.58
CA ASN A 163 -2.36 -10.10 -9.47
C ASN A 163 -3.34 -9.23 -8.69
N ILE A 164 -4.60 -9.64 -8.66
CA ILE A 164 -5.65 -8.95 -7.89
C ILE A 164 -6.04 -9.82 -6.71
N CYS A 165 -6.03 -9.23 -5.52
CA CYS A 165 -6.49 -9.86 -4.29
C CYS A 165 -7.70 -9.11 -3.73
N ASP A 166 -8.89 -9.64 -3.99
CA ASP A 166 -10.12 -9.15 -3.34
C ASP A 166 -10.12 -9.58 -1.88
N ILE A 167 -10.15 -8.60 -0.98
CA ILE A 167 -10.20 -8.78 0.48
C ILE A 167 -11.60 -9.27 0.88
N ASP A 168 -12.65 -8.65 0.34
CA ASP A 168 -14.05 -9.02 0.57
C ASP A 168 -14.41 -9.11 2.06
N GLY A 169 -13.94 -8.14 2.84
CA GLY A 169 -14.19 -8.04 4.27
C GLY A 169 -13.45 -9.07 5.14
N ARG A 170 -12.55 -9.87 4.58
CA ARG A 170 -11.75 -10.84 5.35
C ARG A 170 -10.79 -10.15 6.30
N THR A 171 -10.37 -10.88 7.34
CA THR A 171 -9.32 -10.42 8.25
C THR A 171 -7.97 -10.34 7.52
N ALA A 172 -7.07 -9.52 8.05
CA ALA A 172 -5.75 -9.35 7.45
C ALA A 172 -4.93 -10.66 7.43
N GLU A 173 -5.11 -11.52 8.45
CA GLU A 173 -4.52 -12.86 8.53
C GLU A 173 -4.99 -13.76 7.39
N ALA A 174 -6.30 -13.79 7.14
CA ALA A 174 -6.88 -14.58 6.05
C ALA A 174 -6.43 -14.09 4.66
N VAL A 175 -6.22 -12.77 4.53
CA VAL A 175 -5.67 -12.18 3.29
C VAL A 175 -4.19 -12.55 3.12
N ALA A 176 -3.39 -12.46 4.18
CA ALA A 176 -1.98 -12.86 4.14
C ALA A 176 -1.83 -14.36 3.80
N GLU A 177 -2.68 -15.22 4.36
CA GLU A 177 -2.75 -16.65 4.01
C GLU A 177 -3.04 -16.85 2.52
N LYS A 178 -4.10 -16.24 2.01
CA LYS A 178 -4.51 -16.30 0.60
C LYS A 178 -3.38 -15.84 -0.34
N ILE A 179 -2.64 -14.78 0.03
CA ILE A 179 -1.51 -14.30 -0.75
C ILE A 179 -0.39 -15.34 -0.76
N THR A 180 -0.05 -15.90 0.41
CA THR A 180 0.98 -16.93 0.54
C THR A 180 0.67 -18.14 -0.34
N GLU A 181 -0.54 -18.68 -0.24
CA GLU A 181 -0.94 -19.90 -0.99
C GLU A 181 -0.97 -19.68 -2.50
N ARG A 182 -1.35 -18.48 -2.94
CA ARG A 182 -1.60 -18.22 -4.36
C ARG A 182 -0.36 -17.76 -5.14
N TRP A 183 0.50 -16.97 -4.53
CA TRP A 183 1.58 -16.27 -5.25
C TRP A 183 2.99 -16.50 -4.67
N VAL A 184 3.10 -17.04 -3.43
CA VAL A 184 4.40 -17.30 -2.80
C VAL A 184 4.63 -18.80 -2.79
N ARG A 185 5.33 -19.33 -3.77
CA ARG A 185 5.69 -20.76 -3.88
C ARG A 185 7.19 -20.94 -3.74
#